data_02d8d72c62f223bb88a2716b52110a99
#
_entry.id   02d8d72c62f223bb88a2716b52110a99
#
_cell.length_a   1.000
_cell.length_b   1.000
_cell.length_c   1.000
_cell.angle_alpha   90.00
_cell.angle_beta   90.00
_cell.angle_gamma   90.00
#
_symmetry.space_group_name_H-M   'P 1'
#
loop_
_entity.id
_entity.type
_entity.pdbx_description
1 polymer ?
#
loop_
_entity_poly.entity_id
_entity_poly.type
_entity_poly.pdbx_seq_one_letter_code
_entity_poly.pdbx_strand_id
1 'polypeptide(L)'
;MKAALLLATFCLLLWPLRAAEKLSQPNVVIFLADDSGWGDYSFNGNTNLRTPNIDSIARAGAVLDRFYVCSVCAPTRAEFLTGRYHPRGGVRGVSTGQERLNLNEKTIADAFKAAGYATGAFGKWHNGSQWPYHPNARGFDEYYGFTSGHWGEYFDAPLEHNGKSVRGKGFIADDLTGHAMQFIERNKSKPFFCYVPFNTPHSPWAVPQDYWQRFKNDEVKLRARAGDAEELDHTRCALAMVENLDWNVGRVLKQLDALKLAGNTIVIYFSDNGPNSWRWNGGMKGRKGSTDEGSVRSTFFIRWPSGGIQSGTIVREIAAAIDLLPTLTALAGVKRVGDKPLDGQNLANLLVGAQRRGWPDRTIFSHQNGNISARSQQYRYDNTGALFDMVVDPSQAKNIAAEKPEVTAKFAAAVIAWRKDVLGRDAASALNIKGKAKALGLLPDDRPFPVGYAEFPVTPLPARDGVAQGGIKRSAPAPNSSYFVNWKSTEDRMTWAIEVNTAGDYDVTLHYTAAEAGATVELGFNGSKLAGKLAPAWNPPLYANQDTLPRPPAESQMKEFRPLHLGTMRLEKGRGLLTLRALEIPGQSVADVRSLTLTLRK
;
A
#
# COMPACT_ATOMS: atom_id res chain seq x y z
N MET A 1 -55.65 12.89 -74.79
CA MET A 1 -54.40 13.12 -74.06
C MET A 1 -54.66 12.80 -72.58
N LYS A 2 -54.21 11.70 -72.10
CA LYS A 2 -54.39 11.21 -70.70
C LYS A 2 -53.06 11.38 -69.99
N ALA A 3 -52.99 12.21 -68.95
CA ALA A 3 -51.82 12.33 -68.08
C ALA A 3 -51.91 11.29 -67.00
N ALA A 4 -50.86 10.43 -66.87
CA ALA A 4 -50.71 9.43 -65.80
C ALA A 4 -49.90 10.08 -64.65
N LEU A 5 -50.49 10.11 -63.49
CA LEU A 5 -49.88 10.56 -62.23
C LEU A 5 -49.17 9.36 -61.56
N LEU A 6 -47.82 9.36 -61.48
CA LEU A 6 -47.05 8.38 -60.73
C LEU A 6 -46.93 8.87 -59.26
N LEU A 7 -47.57 8.13 -58.35
CA LEU A 7 -47.36 8.28 -56.91
C LEU A 7 -46.12 7.48 -56.51
N ALA A 8 -45.05 8.16 -56.11
CA ALA A 8 -43.88 7.53 -55.49
C ALA A 8 -44.10 7.42 -53.96
N THR A 9 -44.33 6.17 -53.50
CA THR A 9 -44.48 5.88 -52.08
C THR A 9 -43.07 5.80 -51.42
N PHE A 10 -42.72 6.77 -50.63
CA PHE A 10 -41.47 6.82 -49.85
C PHE A 10 -41.67 6.00 -48.58
N CYS A 11 -41.19 4.73 -48.55
CA CYS A 11 -41.12 3.92 -47.35
C CYS A 11 -39.97 4.45 -46.45
N LEU A 12 -40.28 5.27 -45.47
CA LEU A 12 -39.39 5.59 -44.37
C LEU A 12 -39.17 4.35 -43.49
N LEU A 13 -38.07 3.65 -43.69
CA LEU A 13 -37.58 2.65 -42.77
C LEU A 13 -37.22 3.34 -41.45
N LEU A 14 -38.15 3.36 -40.51
CA LEU A 14 -37.88 3.68 -39.10
C LEU A 14 -37.00 2.59 -38.53
N TRP A 15 -35.69 2.77 -38.59
CA TRP A 15 -34.76 2.03 -37.75
C TRP A 15 -35.08 2.40 -36.31
N PRO A 16 -35.37 1.41 -35.41
CA PRO A 16 -35.54 1.74 -34.00
C PRO A 16 -34.20 2.29 -33.49
N LEU A 17 -34.16 3.56 -33.09
CA LEU A 17 -33.09 4.05 -32.21
C LEU A 17 -33.10 3.18 -30.99
N ARG A 18 -32.19 2.17 -30.94
CA ARG A 18 -31.90 1.45 -29.73
C ARG A 18 -31.42 2.49 -28.71
N ALA A 19 -32.29 2.84 -27.76
CA ALA A 19 -31.89 3.61 -26.62
C ALA A 19 -30.62 2.95 -26.08
N ALA A 20 -29.52 3.71 -25.97
CA ALA A 20 -28.29 3.21 -25.40
C ALA A 20 -28.64 2.66 -24.02
N GLU A 21 -28.62 1.35 -23.87
CA GLU A 21 -28.77 0.71 -22.56
C GLU A 21 -27.78 1.40 -21.64
N LYS A 22 -28.30 2.05 -20.60
CA LYS A 22 -27.45 2.67 -19.57
C LYS A 22 -26.58 1.55 -19.03
N LEU A 23 -25.30 1.55 -19.40
CA LEU A 23 -24.35 0.56 -18.89
C LEU A 23 -24.57 0.43 -17.39
N SER A 24 -24.84 -0.77 -16.91
CA SER A 24 -24.90 -1.04 -15.48
C SER A 24 -23.57 -0.61 -14.85
N GLN A 25 -23.61 -0.09 -13.63
CA GLN A 25 -22.40 0.34 -12.90
C GLN A 25 -21.33 -0.77 -12.99
N PRO A 26 -20.09 -0.47 -13.45
CA PRO A 26 -19.06 -1.48 -13.61
C PRO A 26 -18.57 -1.99 -12.26
N ASN A 27 -18.20 -3.26 -12.18
CA ASN A 27 -17.36 -3.73 -11.08
C ASN A 27 -15.96 -3.12 -11.18
N VAL A 28 -15.24 -3.06 -10.07
CA VAL A 28 -13.85 -2.61 -10.02
C VAL A 28 -13.01 -3.63 -9.28
N VAL A 29 -11.90 -4.06 -9.89
CA VAL A 29 -10.87 -4.89 -9.28
C VAL A 29 -9.53 -4.19 -9.42
N ILE A 30 -8.86 -3.93 -8.30
CA ILE A 30 -7.54 -3.28 -8.27
C ILE A 30 -6.54 -4.24 -7.65
N PHE A 31 -5.53 -4.63 -8.41
CA PHE A 31 -4.35 -5.33 -7.92
C PHE A 31 -3.23 -4.35 -7.68
N LEU A 32 -2.64 -4.39 -6.50
CA LEU A 32 -1.48 -3.56 -6.14
C LEU A 32 -0.34 -4.44 -5.67
N ALA A 33 0.75 -4.47 -6.41
CA ALA A 33 1.99 -5.13 -5.98
C ALA A 33 2.75 -4.25 -4.97
N ASP A 34 3.60 -4.87 -4.16
CA ASP A 34 4.42 -4.22 -3.12
C ASP A 34 5.90 -4.39 -3.46
N ASP A 35 6.61 -3.29 -3.74
CA ASP A 35 8.04 -3.28 -4.11
C ASP A 35 8.37 -3.89 -5.49
N SER A 36 7.42 -3.92 -6.41
CA SER A 36 7.67 -4.37 -7.79
C SER A 36 8.12 -3.20 -8.66
N GLY A 37 9.25 -3.36 -9.32
CA GLY A 37 9.74 -2.37 -10.28
C GLY A 37 8.94 -2.35 -11.58
N TRP A 38 9.02 -1.24 -12.32
CA TRP A 38 8.49 -1.16 -13.68
C TRP A 38 9.05 -2.30 -14.57
N GLY A 39 10.31 -2.67 -14.35
CA GLY A 39 10.99 -3.71 -15.08
C GLY A 39 10.65 -5.15 -14.70
N ASP A 40 9.79 -5.40 -13.72
CA ASP A 40 9.50 -6.76 -13.22
C ASP A 40 8.41 -7.49 -14.04
N TYR A 41 8.10 -7.05 -15.26
CA TYR A 41 7.01 -7.59 -16.09
C TYR A 41 7.46 -7.87 -17.52
N SER A 42 7.03 -9.01 -18.09
CA SER A 42 7.36 -9.36 -19.47
C SER A 42 6.78 -8.39 -20.49
N PHE A 43 5.66 -7.72 -20.20
CA PHE A 43 5.10 -6.66 -21.05
C PHE A 43 6.09 -5.50 -21.24
N ASN A 44 6.88 -5.15 -20.22
CA ASN A 44 7.87 -4.07 -20.28
C ASN A 44 9.23 -4.51 -20.83
N GLY A 45 9.32 -5.74 -21.34
CA GLY A 45 10.51 -6.27 -22.02
C GLY A 45 11.43 -7.11 -21.12
N ASN A 46 11.04 -7.44 -19.88
CA ASN A 46 11.83 -8.34 -19.05
C ASN A 46 11.72 -9.78 -19.56
N THR A 47 12.85 -10.32 -20.02
CA THR A 47 12.93 -11.69 -20.54
C THR A 47 13.33 -12.72 -19.48
N ASN A 48 13.61 -12.28 -18.23
CA ASN A 48 13.99 -13.17 -17.14
C ASN A 48 12.79 -13.90 -16.49
N LEU A 49 11.54 -13.47 -16.79
CA LEU A 49 10.31 -14.04 -16.23
C LEU A 49 9.17 -13.96 -17.24
N ARG A 50 8.03 -14.57 -16.86
CA ARG A 50 6.80 -14.52 -17.67
C ARG A 50 5.62 -14.08 -16.81
N THR A 51 4.91 -13.03 -17.28
CA THR A 51 3.72 -12.48 -16.60
C THR A 51 2.49 -12.45 -17.55
N PRO A 52 2.10 -13.59 -18.15
CA PRO A 52 1.09 -13.60 -19.22
C PRO A 52 -0.28 -13.10 -18.79
N ASN A 53 -0.68 -13.31 -17.53
CA ASN A 53 -1.98 -12.89 -17.01
C ASN A 53 -2.02 -11.39 -16.75
N ILE A 54 -0.98 -10.83 -16.10
CA ILE A 54 -0.81 -9.39 -15.89
C ILE A 54 -0.70 -8.69 -17.24
N ASP A 55 0.15 -9.19 -18.15
CA ASP A 55 0.31 -8.67 -19.50
C ASP A 55 -0.99 -8.67 -20.30
N SER A 56 -1.90 -9.61 -20.04
CA SER A 56 -3.20 -9.68 -20.71
C SER A 56 -4.08 -8.48 -20.41
N ILE A 57 -3.95 -7.88 -19.22
CA ILE A 57 -4.67 -6.65 -18.85
C ILE A 57 -4.22 -5.50 -19.75
N ALA A 58 -2.90 -5.36 -19.98
CA ALA A 58 -2.34 -4.35 -20.86
C ALA A 58 -2.77 -4.55 -22.32
N ARG A 59 -2.67 -5.81 -22.82
CA ARG A 59 -3.01 -6.13 -24.22
C ARG A 59 -4.50 -5.97 -24.51
N ALA A 60 -5.37 -6.32 -23.56
CA ALA A 60 -6.82 -6.20 -23.70
C ALA A 60 -7.38 -4.83 -23.29
N GLY A 61 -6.52 -3.88 -22.95
CA GLY A 61 -6.92 -2.58 -22.46
C GLY A 61 -5.93 -1.48 -22.78
N ALA A 62 -5.63 -0.62 -21.79
CA ALA A 62 -4.74 0.51 -21.93
C ALA A 62 -3.56 0.44 -20.94
N VAL A 63 -2.46 1.05 -21.35
CA VAL A 63 -1.24 1.25 -20.56
C VAL A 63 -1.06 2.75 -20.33
N LEU A 64 -0.88 3.18 -19.08
CA LEU A 64 -0.31 4.48 -18.78
C LEU A 64 1.22 4.32 -18.75
N ASP A 65 1.88 4.64 -19.86
CA ASP A 65 3.32 4.41 -20.06
C ASP A 65 4.18 5.16 -19.03
N ARG A 66 3.72 6.33 -18.60
CA ARG A 66 4.40 7.21 -17.66
C ARG A 66 3.54 7.44 -16.42
N PHE A 67 3.32 6.37 -15.66
CA PHE A 67 2.56 6.40 -14.43
C PHE A 67 3.51 6.48 -13.22
N TYR A 68 3.25 7.45 -12.33
CA TYR A 68 4.09 7.75 -11.18
C TYR A 68 3.40 7.46 -9.86
N VAL A 69 4.18 6.90 -8.95
CA VAL A 69 3.81 6.58 -7.58
C VAL A 69 4.79 7.25 -6.61
N CYS A 70 4.58 7.08 -5.29
CA CYS A 70 5.57 7.54 -4.33
C CYS A 70 6.77 6.57 -4.26
N SER A 71 7.82 7.00 -3.60
CA SER A 71 9.04 6.22 -3.44
C SER A 71 8.93 5.09 -2.41
N VAL A 72 7.84 5.06 -1.61
CA VAL A 72 7.55 4.05 -0.59
C VAL A 72 6.06 3.82 -0.45
N CYS A 73 5.68 2.68 0.16
CA CYS A 73 4.35 2.08 0.08
C CYS A 73 3.20 2.88 0.72
N ALA A 74 3.28 3.30 1.99
CA ALA A 74 2.15 3.99 2.64
C ALA A 74 1.75 5.31 1.96
N PRO A 75 2.68 6.16 1.52
CA PRO A 75 2.41 7.33 0.71
C PRO A 75 1.61 7.04 -0.56
N THR A 76 2.03 6.09 -1.38
CA THR A 76 1.30 5.74 -2.62
C THR A 76 -0.11 5.26 -2.33
N ARG A 77 -0.27 4.41 -1.30
CA ARG A 77 -1.58 3.89 -0.88
C ARG A 77 -2.51 5.03 -0.46
N ALA A 78 -2.00 6.00 0.32
CA ALA A 78 -2.76 7.20 0.68
C ALA A 78 -3.13 8.06 -0.55
N GLU A 79 -2.20 8.25 -1.49
CA GLU A 79 -2.41 9.08 -2.69
C GLU A 79 -3.49 8.52 -3.61
N PHE A 80 -3.44 7.22 -3.93
CA PHE A 80 -4.46 6.63 -4.80
C PHE A 80 -5.83 6.55 -4.12
N LEU A 81 -5.85 6.33 -2.79
CA LEU A 81 -7.10 6.27 -2.03
C LEU A 81 -7.79 7.63 -1.96
N THR A 82 -7.04 8.73 -1.90
CA THR A 82 -7.59 10.07 -1.62
C THR A 82 -7.58 11.03 -2.81
N GLY A 83 -6.79 10.76 -3.84
CA GLY A 83 -6.55 11.68 -4.95
C GLY A 83 -5.75 12.93 -4.57
N ARG A 84 -4.99 12.87 -3.45
CA ARG A 84 -4.25 13.99 -2.88
C ARG A 84 -2.84 13.57 -2.50
N TYR A 85 -1.88 14.49 -2.58
CA TYR A 85 -0.52 14.22 -2.12
C TYR A 85 -0.52 13.75 -0.65
N HIS A 86 0.19 12.68 -0.36
CA HIS A 86 0.20 11.98 0.92
C HIS A 86 0.44 12.87 2.15
N PRO A 87 1.30 13.93 2.10
CA PRO A 87 1.50 14.80 3.26
C PRO A 87 0.26 15.59 3.67
N ARG A 88 -0.61 15.95 2.69
CA ARG A 88 -1.90 16.61 2.99
C ARG A 88 -2.80 15.72 3.83
N GLY A 89 -2.74 14.41 3.60
CA GLY A 89 -3.46 13.39 4.35
C GLY A 89 -2.77 12.96 5.65
N GLY A 90 -1.67 13.62 6.05
CA GLY A 90 -0.94 13.31 7.29
C GLY A 90 -0.07 12.05 7.22
N VAL A 91 0.05 11.41 6.06
CA VAL A 91 0.96 10.28 5.87
C VAL A 91 2.36 10.81 5.58
N ARG A 92 3.31 10.53 6.48
CA ARG A 92 4.66 11.11 6.44
C ARG A 92 5.76 10.05 6.39
N GLY A 93 5.43 8.79 6.66
CA GLY A 93 6.36 7.67 6.74
C GLY A 93 5.65 6.34 6.60
N VAL A 94 6.31 5.27 7.01
CA VAL A 94 5.89 3.88 6.77
C VAL A 94 5.70 3.07 8.06
N SER A 95 5.81 3.69 9.24
CA SER A 95 5.72 2.99 10.53
C SER A 95 5.56 3.96 11.70
N THR A 96 5.34 3.43 12.90
CA THR A 96 5.27 4.17 14.17
C THR A 96 4.22 5.30 14.17
N GLY A 97 3.10 5.09 13.49
CA GLY A 97 1.98 6.03 13.40
C GLY A 97 2.07 7.00 12.22
N GLN A 98 3.25 7.19 11.61
CA GLN A 98 3.44 8.13 10.49
C GLN A 98 2.70 7.72 9.21
N GLU A 99 2.32 6.44 9.08
CA GLU A 99 1.54 5.88 7.99
C GLU A 99 0.03 6.18 8.09
N ARG A 100 -0.45 6.70 9.22
CA ARG A 100 -1.88 6.92 9.48
C ARG A 100 -2.47 8.01 8.60
N LEU A 101 -3.48 7.66 7.80
CA LEU A 101 -4.24 8.59 6.97
C LEU A 101 -5.22 9.40 7.84
N ASN A 102 -5.14 10.73 7.80
CA ASN A 102 -6.01 11.63 8.57
C ASN A 102 -7.49 11.27 8.42
N LEU A 103 -8.23 11.32 9.53
CA LEU A 103 -9.64 10.89 9.61
C LEU A 103 -10.60 11.75 8.77
N ASN A 104 -10.23 13.00 8.52
CA ASN A 104 -11.01 13.92 7.69
C ASN A 104 -10.71 13.77 6.17
N GLU A 105 -9.85 12.83 5.77
CA GLU A 105 -9.74 12.42 4.37
C GLU A 105 -10.85 11.43 4.03
N LYS A 106 -11.36 11.51 2.79
CA LYS A 106 -12.29 10.53 2.23
C LYS A 106 -11.60 9.70 1.19
N THR A 107 -11.85 8.41 1.20
CA THR A 107 -11.20 7.46 0.29
C THR A 107 -12.07 7.15 -0.93
N ILE A 108 -11.45 6.57 -1.94
CA ILE A 108 -12.16 6.01 -3.09
C ILE A 108 -13.18 4.95 -2.65
N ALA A 109 -12.85 4.13 -1.64
CA ALA A 109 -13.77 3.12 -1.09
C ALA A 109 -14.99 3.77 -0.43
N ASP A 110 -14.84 4.90 0.28
CA ASP A 110 -15.97 5.67 0.81
C ASP A 110 -16.91 6.11 -0.33
N ALA A 111 -16.37 6.53 -1.48
CA ALA A 111 -17.17 6.96 -2.62
C ALA A 111 -17.94 5.79 -3.26
N PHE A 112 -17.28 4.65 -3.49
CA PHE A 112 -17.93 3.46 -4.02
C PHE A 112 -18.97 2.89 -3.07
N LYS A 113 -18.68 2.83 -1.77
CA LYS A 113 -19.65 2.41 -0.74
C LYS A 113 -20.88 3.31 -0.72
N ALA A 114 -20.70 4.64 -0.77
CA ALA A 114 -21.81 5.61 -0.83
C ALA A 114 -22.66 5.46 -2.11
N ALA A 115 -22.09 4.93 -3.19
CA ALA A 115 -22.78 4.62 -4.43
C ALA A 115 -23.48 3.23 -4.43
N GLY A 116 -23.46 2.50 -3.30
CA GLY A 116 -24.13 1.21 -3.14
C GLY A 116 -23.31 -0.01 -3.59
N TYR A 117 -22.02 0.16 -3.83
CA TYR A 117 -21.13 -0.98 -4.11
C TYR A 117 -20.88 -1.80 -2.85
N ALA A 118 -20.75 -3.12 -3.00
CA ALA A 118 -20.06 -3.92 -2.01
C ALA A 118 -18.57 -3.61 -2.07
N THR A 119 -17.92 -3.36 -0.93
CA THR A 119 -16.52 -2.95 -0.90
C THR A 119 -15.68 -3.92 -0.08
N GLY A 120 -14.59 -4.42 -0.64
CA GLY A 120 -13.69 -5.37 0.02
C GLY A 120 -12.22 -5.05 -0.22
N ALA A 121 -11.38 -5.27 0.80
CA ALA A 121 -9.92 -5.18 0.68
C ALA A 121 -9.27 -6.45 1.23
N PHE A 122 -8.34 -7.04 0.45
CA PHE A 122 -7.74 -8.35 0.72
C PHE A 122 -6.22 -8.27 0.61
N GLY A 123 -5.54 -7.97 1.74
CA GLY A 123 -4.10 -7.83 1.79
C GLY A 123 -3.57 -6.74 2.70
N LYS A 124 -2.46 -6.12 2.29
CA LYS A 124 -1.74 -5.07 3.02
C LYS A 124 -2.47 -3.73 2.99
N TRP A 125 -2.86 -3.21 4.16
CA TRP A 125 -3.50 -1.90 4.26
C TRP A 125 -2.50 -0.73 4.31
N HIS A 126 -1.71 -0.66 5.35
CA HIS A 126 -0.61 0.30 5.55
C HIS A 126 -1.00 1.79 5.69
N ASN A 127 -2.23 2.11 6.09
CA ASN A 127 -2.66 3.50 6.36
C ASN A 127 -3.31 3.68 7.74
N GLY A 128 -2.83 2.88 8.73
CA GLY A 128 -3.25 2.89 10.12
C GLY A 128 -3.99 1.62 10.53
N SER A 129 -3.71 1.13 11.74
CA SER A 129 -4.16 -0.19 12.19
C SER A 129 -5.38 -0.13 13.09
N GLN A 130 -5.41 0.83 14.00
CA GLN A 130 -6.48 0.96 14.97
C GLN A 130 -7.69 1.67 14.37
N TRP A 131 -8.90 1.31 14.79
CA TRP A 131 -10.10 2.09 14.48
C TRP A 131 -9.95 3.52 15.05
N PRO A 132 -10.27 4.58 14.27
CA PRO A 132 -10.96 4.61 12.97
C PRO A 132 -10.03 4.73 11.74
N TYR A 133 -8.76 4.36 11.84
CA TYR A 133 -7.82 4.27 10.71
C TYR A 133 -7.91 2.93 9.96
N HIS A 134 -8.51 1.93 10.61
CA HIS A 134 -8.69 0.58 10.08
C HIS A 134 -9.50 0.57 8.77
N PRO A 135 -9.23 -0.35 7.81
CA PRO A 135 -9.93 -0.40 6.51
C PRO A 135 -11.46 -0.38 6.63
N ASN A 136 -12.03 -1.10 7.61
CA ASN A 136 -13.48 -1.12 7.81
C ASN A 136 -14.06 0.25 8.21
N ALA A 137 -13.26 1.16 8.75
CA ALA A 137 -13.66 2.54 9.00
C ALA A 137 -13.39 3.47 7.80
N ARG A 138 -12.72 2.96 6.76
CA ARG A 138 -12.24 3.74 5.60
C ARG A 138 -12.92 3.31 4.30
N GLY A 139 -14.18 2.86 4.40
CA GLY A 139 -15.04 2.59 3.27
C GLY A 139 -15.10 1.12 2.83
N PHE A 140 -14.39 0.20 3.48
CA PHE A 140 -14.45 -1.22 3.15
C PHE A 140 -15.41 -1.98 4.08
N ASP A 141 -16.40 -2.69 3.50
CA ASP A 141 -17.34 -3.53 4.25
C ASP A 141 -16.68 -4.82 4.75
N GLU A 142 -15.76 -5.35 3.96
CA GLU A 142 -14.98 -6.55 4.30
C GLU A 142 -13.49 -6.27 4.17
N TYR A 143 -12.74 -6.73 5.16
CA TYR A 143 -11.29 -6.68 5.17
C TYR A 143 -10.70 -8.01 5.62
N TYR A 144 -9.75 -8.55 4.83
CA TYR A 144 -8.95 -9.71 5.18
C TYR A 144 -7.49 -9.45 4.85
N GLY A 145 -6.59 -9.55 5.84
CA GLY A 145 -5.18 -9.26 5.61
C GLY A 145 -4.43 -8.80 6.85
N PHE A 146 -3.52 -7.84 6.69
CA PHE A 146 -2.77 -7.23 7.77
C PHE A 146 -2.62 -5.72 7.57
N THR A 147 -2.65 -4.96 8.67
CA THR A 147 -2.66 -3.49 8.62
C THR A 147 -1.28 -2.86 8.66
N SER A 148 -0.23 -3.65 8.93
CA SER A 148 1.17 -3.21 8.97
C SER A 148 1.77 -2.91 7.59
N GLY A 149 2.89 -2.20 7.58
CA GLY A 149 3.66 -1.93 6.36
C GLY A 149 4.56 -3.07 5.89
N HIS A 150 4.82 -4.03 6.77
CA HIS A 150 5.62 -5.21 6.51
C HIS A 150 5.08 -6.37 7.32
N TRP A 151 5.17 -7.58 6.79
CA TRP A 151 4.75 -8.79 7.48
C TRP A 151 5.88 -9.80 7.53
N GLY A 152 6.03 -10.45 8.67
CA GLY A 152 7.17 -11.32 8.91
C GLY A 152 6.91 -12.80 8.59
N GLU A 153 5.65 -13.18 8.43
CA GLU A 153 5.24 -14.56 8.12
C GLU A 153 4.51 -14.59 6.77
N TYR A 154 5.01 -15.40 5.82
CA TYR A 154 4.43 -15.53 4.48
C TYR A 154 3.73 -16.86 4.24
N PHE A 155 3.93 -17.85 5.13
CA PHE A 155 3.22 -19.13 5.11
C PHE A 155 2.39 -19.28 6.38
N ASP A 156 1.12 -19.66 6.23
CA ASP A 156 0.14 -19.78 7.30
C ASP A 156 0.15 -18.56 8.22
N ALA A 157 0.15 -17.38 7.62
CA ALA A 157 0.37 -16.11 8.28
C ALA A 157 -0.71 -15.79 9.32
N PRO A 158 -0.36 -15.25 10.50
CA PRO A 158 -1.35 -14.64 11.37
C PRO A 158 -1.90 -13.36 10.73
N LEU A 159 -3.18 -13.35 10.43
CA LEU A 159 -3.89 -12.27 9.73
C LEU A 159 -5.10 -11.82 10.56
N GLU A 160 -5.89 -10.93 9.98
CA GLU A 160 -7.19 -10.56 10.55
C GLU A 160 -8.30 -10.62 9.49
N HIS A 161 -9.53 -10.88 9.95
CA HIS A 161 -10.75 -10.76 9.17
C HIS A 161 -11.73 -9.84 9.91
N ASN A 162 -11.93 -8.63 9.41
CA ASN A 162 -12.77 -7.60 10.05
C ASN A 162 -12.43 -7.41 11.55
N GLY A 163 -11.14 -7.24 11.88
CA GLY A 163 -10.61 -7.05 13.23
C GLY A 163 -10.53 -8.30 14.09
N LYS A 164 -10.96 -9.46 13.61
CA LYS A 164 -10.78 -10.73 14.32
C LYS A 164 -9.50 -11.40 13.85
N SER A 165 -8.63 -11.77 14.79
CA SER A 165 -7.43 -12.54 14.48
C SER A 165 -7.79 -13.88 13.87
N VAL A 166 -7.16 -14.21 12.76
CA VAL A 166 -7.29 -15.48 12.04
C VAL A 166 -5.93 -15.99 11.63
N ARG A 167 -5.84 -17.25 11.27
CA ARG A 167 -4.65 -17.83 10.65
C ARG A 167 -4.93 -18.05 9.16
N GLY A 168 -4.06 -17.52 8.32
CA GLY A 168 -4.08 -17.75 6.89
C GLY A 168 -3.71 -19.20 6.56
N LYS A 169 -3.87 -19.58 5.31
CA LYS A 169 -3.63 -20.94 4.84
C LYS A 169 -2.70 -20.93 3.63
N GLY A 170 -1.55 -21.60 3.77
CA GLY A 170 -0.55 -21.68 2.72
C GLY A 170 0.17 -20.36 2.49
N PHE A 171 0.56 -20.09 1.25
CA PHE A 171 1.28 -18.86 0.90
C PHE A 171 0.34 -17.64 0.91
N ILE A 172 0.81 -16.57 1.52
CA ILE A 172 -0.03 -15.39 1.84
C ILE A 172 -0.71 -14.79 0.61
N ALA A 173 -0.01 -14.63 -0.53
CA ALA A 173 -0.63 -14.05 -1.73
C ALA A 173 -1.75 -14.95 -2.30
N ASP A 174 -1.59 -16.28 -2.20
CA ASP A 174 -2.58 -17.27 -2.65
C ASP A 174 -3.83 -17.24 -1.79
N ASP A 175 -3.66 -17.10 -0.49
CA ASP A 175 -4.73 -17.02 0.52
C ASP A 175 -5.53 -15.72 0.39
N LEU A 176 -4.84 -14.57 0.31
CA LEU A 176 -5.45 -13.26 0.07
C LEU A 176 -6.30 -13.26 -1.20
N THR A 177 -5.78 -13.83 -2.28
CA THR A 177 -6.51 -13.97 -3.55
C THR A 177 -7.72 -14.87 -3.42
N GLY A 178 -7.60 -15.96 -2.67
CA GLY A 178 -8.73 -16.87 -2.38
C GLY A 178 -9.90 -16.15 -1.70
N HIS A 179 -9.62 -15.28 -0.71
CA HIS A 179 -10.63 -14.46 -0.04
C HIS A 179 -11.22 -13.39 -0.97
N ALA A 180 -10.42 -12.74 -1.81
CA ALA A 180 -10.91 -11.81 -2.83
C ALA A 180 -11.87 -12.51 -3.82
N MET A 181 -11.52 -13.72 -4.27
CA MET A 181 -12.38 -14.53 -5.14
C MET A 181 -13.70 -14.90 -4.47
N GLN A 182 -13.70 -15.28 -3.20
CA GLN A 182 -14.92 -15.55 -2.44
C GLN A 182 -15.80 -14.30 -2.31
N PHE A 183 -15.20 -13.14 -2.08
CA PHE A 183 -15.92 -11.86 -2.06
C PHE A 183 -16.59 -11.55 -3.40
N ILE A 184 -15.88 -11.71 -4.51
CA ILE A 184 -16.42 -11.54 -5.88
C ILE A 184 -17.60 -12.47 -6.11
N GLU A 185 -17.47 -13.75 -5.74
CA GLU A 185 -18.55 -14.76 -5.90
C GLU A 185 -19.80 -14.37 -5.11
N ARG A 186 -19.65 -13.97 -3.85
CA ARG A 186 -20.78 -13.55 -2.99
C ARG A 186 -21.49 -12.29 -3.49
N ASN A 187 -20.79 -11.43 -4.24
CA ASN A 187 -21.29 -10.14 -4.69
C ASN A 187 -21.55 -10.07 -6.21
N LYS A 188 -21.53 -11.20 -6.93
CA LYS A 188 -21.67 -11.25 -8.39
C LYS A 188 -22.96 -10.66 -8.98
N SER A 189 -24.00 -10.49 -8.16
CA SER A 189 -25.30 -9.94 -8.58
C SER A 189 -25.46 -8.43 -8.34
N LYS A 190 -24.46 -7.76 -7.78
CA LYS A 190 -24.45 -6.31 -7.54
C LYS A 190 -23.06 -5.73 -7.81
N PRO A 191 -22.93 -4.41 -8.05
CA PRO A 191 -21.64 -3.82 -8.31
C PRO A 191 -20.74 -3.95 -7.06
N PHE A 192 -19.44 -4.24 -7.29
CA PHE A 192 -18.46 -4.35 -6.22
C PHE A 192 -17.16 -3.60 -6.54
N PHE A 193 -16.49 -3.17 -5.48
CA PHE A 193 -15.15 -2.60 -5.47
C PHE A 193 -14.24 -3.53 -4.67
N CYS A 194 -13.37 -4.26 -5.34
CA CYS A 194 -12.46 -5.25 -4.79
C CYS A 194 -11.02 -4.76 -4.90
N TYR A 195 -10.37 -4.50 -3.77
CA TYR A 195 -8.98 -4.08 -3.70
C TYR A 195 -8.12 -5.23 -3.19
N VAL A 196 -7.11 -5.64 -3.96
CA VAL A 196 -6.21 -6.74 -3.65
C VAL A 196 -4.78 -6.21 -3.55
N PRO A 197 -4.42 -5.60 -2.40
CA PRO A 197 -3.06 -5.12 -2.15
C PRO A 197 -2.18 -6.28 -1.68
N PHE A 198 -1.40 -6.84 -2.57
CA PHE A 198 -0.41 -7.84 -2.24
C PHE A 198 0.69 -7.29 -1.32
N ASN A 199 1.44 -8.18 -0.69
CA ASN A 199 2.64 -7.88 0.07
C ASN A 199 3.91 -8.40 -0.62
N THR A 200 3.82 -8.88 -1.83
CA THR A 200 4.93 -9.40 -2.64
C THR A 200 5.15 -8.50 -3.87
N PRO A 201 6.39 -8.41 -4.37
CA PRO A 201 7.62 -9.05 -3.96
C PRO A 201 8.43 -8.33 -2.85
N HIS A 202 7.77 -7.67 -1.87
CA HIS A 202 8.46 -7.12 -0.70
C HIS A 202 9.18 -8.25 0.08
N SER A 203 10.34 -7.95 0.67
CA SER A 203 11.00 -8.87 1.63
C SER A 203 10.09 -9.18 2.84
N PRO A 204 10.25 -10.32 3.56
CA PRO A 204 11.32 -11.32 3.38
C PRO A 204 11.22 -12.02 2.04
N TRP A 205 12.37 -12.47 1.55
CA TRP A 205 12.45 -13.21 0.29
C TRP A 205 11.89 -14.62 0.49
N ALA A 206 10.61 -14.77 0.22
CA ALA A 206 9.85 -16.01 0.45
C ALA A 206 8.85 -16.25 -0.69
N VAL A 207 8.89 -17.45 -1.25
CA VAL A 207 8.01 -17.86 -2.35
C VAL A 207 7.78 -19.38 -2.25
N PRO A 208 6.64 -19.93 -2.71
CA PRO A 208 6.45 -21.36 -2.75
C PRO A 208 7.55 -22.08 -3.53
N GLN A 209 7.95 -23.27 -3.03
CA GLN A 209 9.12 -23.99 -3.49
C GLN A 209 9.11 -24.27 -5.01
N ASP A 210 7.93 -24.52 -5.59
CA ASP A 210 7.79 -24.78 -7.03
C ASP A 210 8.22 -23.59 -7.89
N TYR A 211 7.96 -22.35 -7.41
CA TYR A 211 8.44 -21.15 -8.08
C TYR A 211 9.95 -21.00 -7.90
N TRP A 212 10.47 -21.16 -6.66
CA TRP A 212 11.90 -21.02 -6.40
C TRP A 212 12.75 -21.99 -7.21
N GLN A 213 12.33 -23.27 -7.33
CA GLN A 213 13.06 -24.29 -8.08
C GLN A 213 13.27 -23.92 -9.56
N ARG A 214 12.35 -23.15 -10.15
CA ARG A 214 12.48 -22.69 -11.54
C ARG A 214 13.51 -21.56 -11.68
N PHE A 215 13.65 -20.70 -10.67
CA PHE A 215 14.49 -19.50 -10.74
C PHE A 215 15.88 -19.64 -10.13
N LYS A 216 16.06 -20.52 -9.14
CA LYS A 216 17.28 -20.58 -8.31
C LYS A 216 18.58 -20.71 -9.09
N ASN A 217 18.54 -21.36 -10.27
CA ASN A 217 19.70 -21.59 -11.12
C ASN A 217 19.57 -20.92 -12.49
N ASP A 218 18.50 -20.18 -12.74
CA ASP A 218 18.30 -19.53 -14.03
C ASP A 218 19.33 -18.40 -14.24
N GLU A 219 19.78 -18.26 -15.49
CA GLU A 219 20.58 -17.14 -15.91
C GLU A 219 19.75 -15.86 -15.90
N VAL A 220 20.18 -14.86 -15.13
CA VAL A 220 19.59 -13.53 -15.15
C VAL A 220 20.23 -12.72 -16.27
N LYS A 221 19.57 -12.64 -17.42
CA LYS A 221 20.07 -11.99 -18.64
C LYS A 221 20.00 -10.47 -18.57
N LEU A 222 18.87 -9.95 -18.11
CA LEU A 222 18.68 -8.51 -17.88
C LEU A 222 19.04 -8.18 -16.43
N ARG A 223 20.01 -7.31 -16.27
CA ARG A 223 20.66 -6.98 -15.00
C ARG A 223 20.37 -5.53 -14.58
N ALA A 224 20.62 -5.22 -13.32
CA ALA A 224 20.67 -3.85 -12.83
C ALA A 224 21.66 -3.00 -13.64
N ARG A 225 21.60 -1.69 -13.49
CA ARG A 225 22.57 -0.77 -14.13
C ARG A 225 23.98 -1.06 -13.68
N ALA A 226 24.93 -0.79 -14.55
CA ALA A 226 26.34 -0.87 -14.19
C ALA A 226 26.65 0.03 -12.98
N GLY A 227 27.29 -0.55 -11.98
CA GLY A 227 27.60 0.11 -10.71
C GLY A 227 26.56 -0.08 -9.59
N ASP A 228 25.37 -0.61 -9.89
CA ASP A 228 24.39 -0.97 -8.85
C ASP A 228 24.79 -2.31 -8.20
N ALA A 229 24.65 -2.41 -6.88
CA ALA A 229 24.99 -3.61 -6.11
C ALA A 229 23.87 -4.65 -6.18
N GLU A 230 23.71 -5.31 -7.33
CA GLU A 230 22.71 -6.36 -7.52
C GLU A 230 23.10 -7.68 -6.86
N GLU A 231 22.21 -8.22 -6.05
CA GLU A 231 22.28 -9.56 -5.49
C GLU A 231 21.39 -10.50 -6.30
N LEU A 232 22.00 -11.44 -7.04
CA LEU A 232 21.29 -12.28 -8.01
C LEU A 232 20.20 -13.14 -7.41
N ASP A 233 20.43 -13.69 -6.23
CA ASP A 233 19.42 -14.52 -5.57
C ASP A 233 18.23 -13.69 -5.12
N HIS A 234 18.43 -12.44 -4.68
CA HIS A 234 17.32 -11.50 -4.42
C HIS A 234 16.54 -11.20 -5.71
N THR A 235 17.24 -10.97 -6.83
CA THR A 235 16.60 -10.79 -8.15
C THR A 235 15.78 -12.01 -8.52
N ARG A 236 16.35 -13.22 -8.46
CA ARG A 236 15.67 -14.48 -8.77
C ARG A 236 14.43 -14.70 -7.92
N CYS A 237 14.55 -14.48 -6.60
CA CYS A 237 13.43 -14.66 -5.68
C CYS A 237 12.33 -13.64 -5.92
N ALA A 238 12.66 -12.37 -6.14
CA ALA A 238 11.69 -11.33 -6.46
C ALA A 238 10.91 -11.66 -7.75
N LEU A 239 11.60 -12.10 -8.80
CA LEU A 239 10.96 -12.49 -10.07
C LEU A 239 10.07 -13.72 -9.91
N ALA A 240 10.49 -14.71 -9.10
CA ALA A 240 9.68 -15.87 -8.74
C ALA A 240 8.39 -15.46 -7.99
N MET A 241 8.50 -14.48 -7.06
CA MET A 241 7.34 -13.91 -6.36
C MET A 241 6.40 -13.18 -7.32
N VAL A 242 6.93 -12.47 -8.33
CA VAL A 242 6.11 -11.79 -9.36
C VAL A 242 5.38 -12.80 -10.25
N GLU A 243 5.99 -13.94 -10.61
CA GLU A 243 5.27 -15.01 -11.33
C GLU A 243 4.15 -15.64 -10.49
N ASN A 244 4.32 -15.74 -9.16
CA ASN A 244 3.22 -16.14 -8.29
C ASN A 244 2.10 -15.08 -8.28
N LEU A 245 2.43 -13.78 -8.29
CA LEU A 245 1.42 -12.72 -8.44
C LEU A 245 0.68 -12.85 -9.78
N ASP A 246 1.40 -13.10 -10.86
CA ASP A 246 0.80 -13.30 -12.17
C ASP A 246 -0.22 -14.46 -12.18
N TRP A 247 0.14 -15.57 -11.56
CA TRP A 247 -0.78 -16.71 -11.41
C TRP A 247 -2.03 -16.34 -10.62
N ASN A 248 -1.86 -15.59 -9.50
CA ASN A 248 -2.97 -15.12 -8.66
C ASN A 248 -3.90 -14.15 -9.41
N VAL A 249 -3.35 -13.21 -10.16
CA VAL A 249 -4.13 -12.34 -11.07
C VAL A 249 -4.90 -13.19 -12.06
N GLY A 250 -4.26 -14.19 -12.67
CA GLY A 250 -4.90 -15.12 -13.61
C GLY A 250 -6.08 -15.88 -13.00
N ARG A 251 -6.03 -16.27 -11.72
CA ARG A 251 -7.15 -16.90 -11.00
C ARG A 251 -8.38 -16.00 -10.96
N VAL A 252 -8.19 -14.73 -10.59
CA VAL A 252 -9.30 -13.75 -10.53
C VAL A 252 -9.84 -13.45 -11.93
N LEU A 253 -8.97 -13.27 -12.93
CA LEU A 253 -9.41 -13.02 -14.32
C LEU A 253 -10.26 -14.17 -14.86
N LYS A 254 -9.83 -15.41 -14.66
CA LYS A 254 -10.61 -16.62 -15.05
C LYS A 254 -11.94 -16.69 -14.31
N GLN A 255 -12.01 -16.31 -13.04
CA GLN A 255 -13.27 -16.28 -12.30
C GLN A 255 -14.21 -15.21 -12.86
N LEU A 256 -13.73 -14.01 -13.18
CA LEU A 256 -14.56 -12.97 -13.81
C LEU A 256 -15.13 -13.43 -15.14
N ASP A 257 -14.35 -14.16 -15.94
CA ASP A 257 -14.82 -14.78 -17.20
C ASP A 257 -15.90 -15.84 -16.95
N ALA A 258 -15.65 -16.76 -16.02
CA ALA A 258 -16.60 -17.83 -15.65
C ALA A 258 -17.94 -17.28 -15.13
N LEU A 259 -17.90 -16.17 -14.39
CA LEU A 259 -19.07 -15.47 -13.86
C LEU A 259 -19.72 -14.53 -14.90
N LYS A 260 -19.16 -14.40 -16.11
CA LYS A 260 -19.60 -13.45 -17.16
C LYS A 260 -19.58 -11.98 -16.73
N LEU A 261 -18.66 -11.64 -15.82
CA LEU A 261 -18.48 -10.29 -15.30
C LEU A 261 -17.37 -9.50 -16.00
N ALA A 262 -16.47 -10.20 -16.71
CA ALA A 262 -15.25 -9.61 -17.28
C ALA A 262 -15.53 -8.42 -18.21
N GLY A 263 -16.61 -8.45 -19.00
CA GLY A 263 -16.99 -7.36 -19.90
C GLY A 263 -17.25 -6.04 -19.18
N ASN A 264 -17.96 -6.10 -18.05
CA ASN A 264 -18.32 -4.90 -17.26
C ASN A 264 -17.56 -4.81 -15.94
N THR A 265 -16.29 -5.16 -15.94
CA THR A 265 -15.36 -5.00 -14.81
C THR A 265 -14.17 -4.17 -15.23
N ILE A 266 -13.92 -3.07 -14.52
CA ILE A 266 -12.67 -2.31 -14.58
C ILE A 266 -11.63 -3.10 -13.81
N VAL A 267 -10.60 -3.60 -14.49
CA VAL A 267 -9.48 -4.31 -13.87
C VAL A 267 -8.23 -3.47 -13.99
N ILE A 268 -7.56 -3.23 -12.86
CA ILE A 268 -6.33 -2.43 -12.78
C ILE A 268 -5.21 -3.25 -12.13
N TYR A 269 -4.00 -3.09 -12.64
CA TYR A 269 -2.77 -3.61 -12.04
C TYR A 269 -1.70 -2.51 -11.99
N PHE A 270 -1.07 -2.29 -10.83
CA PHE A 270 0.09 -1.39 -10.67
C PHE A 270 0.90 -1.77 -9.42
N SER A 271 2.09 -1.15 -9.23
CA SER A 271 2.92 -1.30 -8.03
C SER A 271 2.97 -0.01 -7.23
N ASP A 272 3.16 -0.14 -5.91
CA ASP A 272 3.16 1.01 -5.00
C ASP A 272 4.47 1.81 -4.98
N ASN A 273 5.58 1.24 -5.38
CA ASN A 273 6.87 1.91 -5.58
C ASN A 273 7.81 1.05 -6.46
N GLY A 274 8.99 1.54 -6.74
CA GLY A 274 10.01 0.78 -7.45
C GLY A 274 10.61 -0.36 -6.62
N PRO A 275 11.54 -1.13 -7.18
CA PRO A 275 12.06 -2.36 -6.58
C PRO A 275 12.81 -2.09 -5.28
N ASN A 276 12.69 -2.98 -4.29
CA ASN A 276 13.41 -2.88 -3.02
C ASN A 276 14.87 -3.41 -3.10
N SER A 277 15.22 -4.15 -4.15
CA SER A 277 16.58 -4.57 -4.45
C SER A 277 17.03 -4.04 -5.80
N TRP A 278 18.33 -3.98 -6.04
CA TRP A 278 18.85 -3.67 -7.35
C TRP A 278 18.58 -4.84 -8.29
N ARG A 279 17.87 -4.60 -9.39
CA ARG A 279 17.59 -5.54 -10.47
C ARG A 279 17.22 -4.76 -11.71
N TRP A 280 17.12 -5.41 -12.86
CA TRP A 280 16.75 -4.73 -14.08
C TRP A 280 15.43 -3.95 -13.95
N ASN A 281 15.49 -2.68 -14.28
CA ASN A 281 14.35 -1.78 -14.20
C ASN A 281 14.35 -0.79 -15.38
N GLY A 282 14.52 -1.33 -16.62
CA GLY A 282 14.55 -0.52 -17.84
C GLY A 282 15.73 0.47 -17.92
N GLY A 283 16.83 0.24 -17.19
CA GLY A 283 17.98 1.14 -17.12
C GLY A 283 17.72 2.44 -16.34
N MET A 284 16.56 2.61 -15.70
CA MET A 284 16.21 3.79 -14.91
C MET A 284 17.04 3.89 -13.63
N LYS A 285 17.39 5.13 -13.25
CA LYS A 285 18.13 5.42 -12.02
C LYS A 285 17.25 5.25 -10.80
N GLY A 286 17.82 4.71 -9.71
CA GLY A 286 17.20 4.62 -8.40
C GLY A 286 16.35 3.36 -8.17
N ARG A 287 15.98 3.19 -6.92
CA ARG A 287 15.12 2.11 -6.41
C ARG A 287 14.31 2.63 -5.23
N LYS A 288 13.45 1.80 -4.61
CA LYS A 288 12.65 2.14 -3.43
C LYS A 288 13.38 3.09 -2.46
N GLY A 289 12.71 4.14 -2.05
CA GLY A 289 13.23 5.15 -1.11
C GLY A 289 13.94 6.33 -1.76
N SER A 290 14.27 6.32 -3.07
CA SER A 290 14.73 7.50 -3.80
C SER A 290 13.57 8.22 -4.49
N THR A 291 13.80 9.46 -4.96
CA THR A 291 12.81 10.19 -5.78
C THR A 291 13.19 10.17 -7.28
N ASP A 292 14.11 9.27 -7.69
CA ASP A 292 14.52 9.06 -9.08
C ASP A 292 13.50 8.23 -9.86
N GLU A 293 13.59 8.23 -11.19
CA GLU A 293 12.66 7.58 -12.11
C GLU A 293 12.39 6.11 -11.77
N GLY A 294 13.46 5.32 -11.51
CA GLY A 294 13.33 3.90 -11.21
C GLY A 294 12.67 3.56 -9.87
N SER A 295 12.56 4.55 -8.98
CA SER A 295 11.82 4.40 -7.70
C SER A 295 10.34 4.74 -7.83
N VAL A 296 10.00 5.72 -8.68
CA VAL A 296 8.66 6.32 -8.69
C VAL A 296 7.87 6.05 -9.97
N ARG A 297 8.50 5.54 -11.04
CA ARG A 297 7.78 5.07 -12.22
C ARG A 297 7.30 3.65 -11.98
N SER A 298 5.99 3.45 -12.07
CA SER A 298 5.34 2.15 -11.91
C SER A 298 4.76 1.69 -13.24
N THR A 299 4.63 0.38 -13.39
CA THR A 299 3.73 -0.22 -14.37
C THR A 299 2.29 0.17 -14.03
N PHE A 300 1.47 0.48 -15.04
CA PHE A 300 0.03 0.66 -14.86
C PHE A 300 -0.73 0.12 -16.06
N PHE A 301 -1.57 -0.87 -15.82
CA PHE A 301 -2.43 -1.50 -16.79
C PHE A 301 -3.89 -1.39 -16.36
N ILE A 302 -4.78 -1.10 -17.30
CA ILE A 302 -6.22 -1.02 -17.06
C ILE A 302 -7.00 -1.61 -18.24
N ARG A 303 -8.01 -2.43 -17.97
CA ARG A 303 -8.96 -2.89 -18.98
C ARG A 303 -10.39 -2.67 -18.52
N TRP A 304 -11.26 -2.34 -19.45
CA TRP A 304 -12.72 -2.30 -19.28
C TRP A 304 -13.39 -2.45 -20.64
N PRO A 305 -13.63 -3.69 -21.11
CA PRO A 305 -14.10 -3.95 -22.47
C PRO A 305 -15.41 -3.22 -22.81
N SER A 306 -16.43 -3.27 -21.95
CA SER A 306 -17.73 -2.62 -22.19
C SER A 306 -17.71 -1.10 -21.99
N GLY A 307 -16.67 -0.55 -21.37
CA GLY A 307 -16.57 0.89 -21.05
C GLY A 307 -15.77 1.72 -22.05
N GLY A 308 -15.40 1.15 -23.19
CA GLY A 308 -14.74 1.88 -24.28
C GLY A 308 -13.22 2.03 -24.16
N ILE A 309 -12.58 1.38 -23.19
CA ILE A 309 -11.11 1.28 -23.16
C ILE A 309 -10.67 0.28 -24.21
N GLN A 310 -10.08 0.79 -25.30
CA GLN A 310 -9.69 -0.02 -26.45
C GLN A 310 -8.41 -0.81 -26.17
N SER A 311 -8.37 -2.07 -26.65
CA SER A 311 -7.20 -2.94 -26.60
C SER A 311 -5.98 -2.29 -27.27
N GLY A 312 -4.81 -2.45 -26.65
CA GLY A 312 -3.54 -1.93 -27.15
C GLY A 312 -3.37 -0.40 -27.06
N THR A 313 -4.23 0.28 -26.30
CA THR A 313 -4.10 1.73 -26.10
C THR A 313 -2.87 2.05 -25.24
N ILE A 314 -2.02 2.96 -25.73
CA ILE A 314 -0.88 3.49 -24.97
C ILE A 314 -1.11 4.99 -24.74
N VAL A 315 -1.26 5.37 -23.48
CA VAL A 315 -1.35 6.77 -23.02
C VAL A 315 0.04 7.21 -22.60
N ARG A 316 0.59 8.22 -23.30
CA ARG A 316 1.96 8.73 -23.06
C ARG A 316 2.00 9.99 -22.21
N GLU A 317 0.87 10.54 -21.87
CA GLU A 317 0.73 11.64 -20.93
C GLU A 317 1.12 11.19 -19.54
N ILE A 318 1.83 12.05 -18.79
CA ILE A 318 2.21 11.71 -17.42
C ILE A 318 0.98 11.61 -16.53
N ALA A 319 0.95 10.54 -15.75
CA ALA A 319 -0.12 10.22 -14.82
C ALA A 319 0.47 9.80 -13.46
N ALA A 320 -0.32 9.87 -12.39
CA ALA A 320 0.15 9.49 -11.06
C ALA A 320 -0.96 8.83 -10.22
N ALA A 321 -0.55 8.24 -9.10
CA ALA A 321 -1.48 7.59 -8.15
C ALA A 321 -2.60 8.53 -7.68
N ILE A 322 -2.32 9.82 -7.51
CA ILE A 322 -3.33 10.84 -7.18
C ILE A 322 -4.47 10.95 -8.20
N ASP A 323 -4.27 10.50 -9.43
CA ASP A 323 -5.27 10.58 -10.50
C ASP A 323 -6.32 9.46 -10.44
N LEU A 324 -6.06 8.40 -9.64
CA LEU A 324 -6.92 7.21 -9.65
C LEU A 324 -8.31 7.47 -9.08
N LEU A 325 -8.42 8.21 -7.97
CA LEU A 325 -9.72 8.53 -7.39
C LEU A 325 -10.60 9.32 -8.39
N PRO A 326 -10.19 10.48 -8.94
CA PRO A 326 -11.03 11.21 -9.88
C PRO A 326 -11.31 10.44 -11.18
N THR A 327 -10.37 9.62 -11.64
CA THR A 327 -10.52 8.83 -12.87
C THR A 327 -11.52 7.70 -12.69
N LEU A 328 -11.36 6.89 -11.63
CA LEU A 328 -12.23 5.73 -11.40
C LEU A 328 -13.65 6.13 -11.04
N THR A 329 -13.83 7.19 -10.25
CA THR A 329 -15.18 7.71 -9.97
C THR A 329 -15.85 8.23 -11.25
N ALA A 330 -15.12 8.88 -12.14
CA ALA A 330 -15.66 9.31 -13.44
C ALA A 330 -15.99 8.13 -14.37
N LEU A 331 -15.08 7.15 -14.52
CA LEU A 331 -15.34 5.96 -15.33
C LEU A 331 -16.56 5.17 -14.85
N ALA A 332 -16.71 5.01 -13.54
CA ALA A 332 -17.81 4.25 -12.94
C ALA A 332 -19.11 5.07 -12.79
N GLY A 333 -19.11 6.38 -13.12
CA GLY A 333 -20.26 7.25 -12.88
C GLY A 333 -20.60 7.44 -11.39
N VAL A 334 -19.61 7.30 -10.51
CA VAL A 334 -19.74 7.41 -9.06
C VAL A 334 -19.44 8.84 -8.60
N LYS A 335 -20.30 9.39 -7.76
CA LYS A 335 -20.06 10.72 -7.17
C LYS A 335 -18.98 10.62 -6.10
N ARG A 336 -17.97 11.48 -6.18
CA ARG A 336 -16.97 11.64 -5.14
C ARG A 336 -17.61 12.06 -3.81
N VAL A 337 -17.13 11.50 -2.71
CA VAL A 337 -17.47 11.91 -1.33
C VAL A 337 -16.37 12.84 -0.81
N GLY A 338 -16.76 13.82 0.03
CA GLY A 338 -15.87 14.83 0.58
C GLY A 338 -15.67 16.05 -0.32
N ASP A 339 -15.19 17.12 0.28
CA ASP A 339 -15.11 18.48 -0.28
C ASP A 339 -13.68 18.99 -0.50
N LYS A 340 -12.67 18.29 0.04
CA LYS A 340 -11.27 18.71 -0.08
C LYS A 340 -10.83 18.74 -1.55
N PRO A 341 -10.05 19.77 -1.97
CA PRO A 341 -9.49 19.84 -3.31
C PRO A 341 -8.64 18.61 -3.63
N LEU A 342 -8.75 18.08 -4.84
CA LEU A 342 -7.88 17.02 -5.33
C LEU A 342 -6.60 17.62 -5.94
N ASP A 343 -5.48 16.92 -5.79
CA ASP A 343 -4.24 17.19 -6.53
C ASP A 343 -4.23 16.42 -7.86
N GLY A 344 -4.95 15.32 -7.93
CA GLY A 344 -5.08 14.46 -9.11
C GLY A 344 -6.04 14.99 -10.17
N GLN A 345 -5.84 14.53 -11.40
CA GLN A 345 -6.65 14.86 -12.58
C GLN A 345 -7.46 13.64 -13.04
N ASN A 346 -8.62 13.88 -13.64
CA ASN A 346 -9.43 12.84 -14.24
C ASN A 346 -8.89 12.46 -15.63
N LEU A 347 -8.40 11.23 -15.77
CA LEU A 347 -7.81 10.69 -17.00
C LEU A 347 -8.82 9.88 -17.84
N ALA A 348 -10.10 9.83 -17.49
CA ALA A 348 -11.11 9.01 -18.17
C ALA A 348 -11.13 9.27 -19.68
N ASN A 349 -11.13 10.53 -20.12
CA ASN A 349 -11.15 10.90 -21.54
C ASN A 349 -9.89 10.45 -22.30
N LEU A 350 -8.72 10.40 -21.64
CA LEU A 350 -7.51 9.85 -22.25
C LEU A 350 -7.62 8.33 -22.44
N LEU A 351 -8.15 7.63 -21.42
CA LEU A 351 -8.28 6.18 -21.43
C LEU A 351 -9.28 5.66 -22.47
N VAL A 352 -10.42 6.34 -22.63
CA VAL A 352 -11.42 5.99 -23.66
C VAL A 352 -11.14 6.63 -25.03
N GLY A 353 -10.01 7.32 -25.18
CA GLY A 353 -9.59 7.92 -26.46
C GLY A 353 -10.39 9.14 -26.92
N ALA A 354 -11.26 9.69 -26.06
CA ALA A 354 -12.11 10.84 -26.40
C ALA A 354 -11.32 12.16 -26.50
N GLN A 355 -10.17 12.26 -25.81
CA GLN A 355 -9.31 13.44 -25.86
C GLN A 355 -7.83 13.04 -25.81
N ARG A 356 -7.15 13.12 -26.96
CA ARG A 356 -5.69 12.88 -27.05
C ARG A 356 -4.89 14.13 -27.43
N ARG A 357 -5.57 15.16 -27.99
CA ARG A 357 -4.93 16.43 -28.39
C ARG A 357 -5.22 17.51 -27.36
N GLY A 358 -4.21 18.35 -27.07
CA GLY A 358 -4.36 19.48 -26.17
C GLY A 358 -4.42 19.13 -24.68
N TRP A 359 -3.96 17.92 -24.29
CA TRP A 359 -3.80 17.60 -22.88
C TRP A 359 -2.72 18.52 -22.27
N PRO A 360 -3.02 19.25 -21.19
CA PRO A 360 -2.09 20.22 -20.65
C PRO A 360 -0.87 19.50 -20.03
N ASP A 361 0.32 20.05 -20.29
CA ASP A 361 1.51 19.64 -19.54
C ASP A 361 1.33 20.02 -18.07
N ARG A 362 1.76 19.13 -17.18
CA ARG A 362 1.67 19.33 -15.75
C ARG A 362 2.96 18.91 -15.05
N THR A 363 3.11 19.30 -13.81
CA THR A 363 4.21 18.85 -12.98
C THR A 363 3.69 17.93 -11.89
N ILE A 364 4.23 16.71 -11.81
CA ILE A 364 4.01 15.74 -10.73
C ILE A 364 5.20 15.82 -9.78
N PHE A 365 4.94 15.81 -8.49
CA PHE A 365 5.96 15.87 -7.44
C PHE A 365 6.06 14.54 -6.72
N SER A 366 7.30 14.11 -6.47
CA SER A 366 7.60 12.95 -5.62
C SER A 366 8.35 13.44 -4.38
N HIS A 367 7.93 12.99 -3.22
CA HIS A 367 8.49 13.42 -1.94
C HIS A 367 8.88 12.22 -1.07
N GLN A 368 10.08 12.27 -0.48
CA GLN A 368 10.53 11.30 0.52
C GLN A 368 11.54 11.93 1.48
N ASN A 369 11.23 11.91 2.77
CA ASN A 369 12.14 12.40 3.84
C ASN A 369 12.72 13.80 3.55
N GLY A 370 11.89 14.71 3.03
CA GLY A 370 12.32 16.08 2.68
C GLY A 370 12.94 16.24 1.29
N ASN A 371 13.31 15.14 0.62
CA ASN A 371 13.73 15.18 -0.78
C ASN A 371 12.50 15.32 -1.68
N ILE A 372 12.58 16.21 -2.65
CA ILE A 372 11.50 16.44 -3.62
C ILE A 372 12.08 16.39 -5.02
N SER A 373 11.46 15.64 -5.89
CA SER A 373 11.67 15.73 -7.34
C SER A 373 10.41 16.17 -8.06
N ALA A 374 10.56 16.83 -9.19
CA ALA A 374 9.47 17.32 -10.01
C ALA A 374 9.58 16.75 -11.43
N ARG A 375 8.46 16.30 -12.03
CA ARG A 375 8.40 15.61 -13.32
C ARG A 375 7.32 16.25 -14.19
N SER A 376 7.73 16.82 -15.35
CA SER A 376 6.81 17.17 -16.42
C SER A 376 6.82 16.11 -17.52
N GLN A 377 6.12 16.36 -18.62
CA GLN A 377 6.12 15.45 -19.77
C GLN A 377 7.53 15.18 -20.32
N GLN A 378 8.40 16.16 -20.33
CA GLN A 378 9.75 16.06 -20.86
C GLN A 378 10.83 15.98 -19.80
N TYR A 379 10.78 16.81 -18.77
CA TYR A 379 11.89 17.00 -17.85
C TYR A 379 11.63 16.41 -16.45
N ARG A 380 12.72 15.96 -15.81
CA ARG A 380 12.77 15.68 -14.37
C ARG A 380 13.80 16.58 -13.71
N TYR A 381 13.40 17.23 -12.64
CA TYR A 381 14.25 18.00 -11.74
C TYR A 381 14.36 17.24 -10.43
N ASP A 382 15.57 16.90 -10.00
CA ASP A 382 15.80 16.11 -8.80
C ASP A 382 16.07 16.96 -7.55
N ASN A 383 16.18 16.30 -6.40
CA ASN A 383 16.43 16.95 -5.12
C ASN A 383 17.83 17.57 -4.97
N THR A 384 18.75 17.35 -5.89
CA THR A 384 20.10 17.96 -5.92
C THR A 384 20.15 19.21 -6.79
N GLY A 385 19.06 19.51 -7.50
CA GLY A 385 18.99 20.61 -8.45
C GLY A 385 19.42 20.22 -9.88
N ALA A 386 19.65 18.93 -10.13
CA ALA A 386 19.95 18.43 -11.46
C ALA A 386 18.68 18.33 -12.32
N LEU A 387 18.81 18.65 -13.61
CA LEU A 387 17.75 18.56 -14.62
C LEU A 387 18.10 17.49 -15.64
N PHE A 388 17.13 16.66 -16.00
CA PHE A 388 17.26 15.57 -16.97
C PHE A 388 16.17 15.66 -18.03
N ASP A 389 16.51 15.42 -19.30
CA ASP A 389 15.53 15.25 -20.38
C ASP A 389 15.10 13.78 -20.44
N MET A 390 13.94 13.48 -19.94
CA MET A 390 13.44 12.11 -19.77
C MET A 390 12.93 11.47 -21.08
N VAL A 391 12.91 12.21 -22.18
CA VAL A 391 12.57 11.66 -23.50
C VAL A 391 13.79 11.00 -24.14
N VAL A 392 14.95 11.63 -23.99
CA VAL A 392 16.20 11.14 -24.57
C VAL A 392 17.13 10.46 -23.57
N ASP A 393 16.98 10.74 -22.27
CA ASP A 393 17.77 10.18 -21.17
C ASP A 393 16.89 9.69 -20.00
N PRO A 394 16.11 8.62 -20.19
CA PRO A 394 15.29 8.05 -19.11
C PRO A 394 16.14 7.47 -17.97
N SER A 395 17.44 7.29 -18.18
CA SER A 395 18.39 6.79 -17.18
C SER A 395 18.92 7.86 -16.23
N GLN A 396 18.64 9.14 -16.49
CA GLN A 396 19.15 10.29 -15.71
C GLN A 396 20.69 10.32 -15.65
N ALA A 397 21.35 10.04 -16.77
CA ALA A 397 22.81 9.98 -16.84
C ALA A 397 23.44 11.38 -17.01
N LYS A 398 22.79 12.27 -17.79
CA LYS A 398 23.31 13.59 -18.12
C LYS A 398 22.51 14.71 -17.43
N ASN A 399 23.15 15.41 -16.50
CA ASN A 399 22.60 16.64 -15.93
C ASN A 399 22.71 17.79 -16.93
N ILE A 400 21.58 18.33 -17.38
CA ILE A 400 21.50 19.46 -18.34
C ILE A 400 21.08 20.79 -17.68
N ALA A 401 21.16 20.91 -16.35
CA ALA A 401 20.72 22.10 -15.63
C ALA A 401 21.41 23.39 -16.12
N ALA A 402 22.70 23.32 -16.39
CA ALA A 402 23.47 24.45 -16.93
C ALA A 402 23.14 24.77 -18.39
N GLU A 403 22.72 23.75 -19.18
CA GLU A 403 22.34 23.91 -20.59
C GLU A 403 20.91 24.50 -20.75
N LYS A 404 20.07 24.37 -19.69
CA LYS A 404 18.66 24.78 -19.67
C LYS A 404 18.31 25.60 -18.41
N PRO A 405 18.97 26.77 -18.19
CA PRO A 405 18.85 27.52 -16.94
C PRO A 405 17.43 28.01 -16.66
N GLU A 406 16.67 28.41 -17.69
CA GLU A 406 15.28 28.88 -17.51
C GLU A 406 14.35 27.73 -17.09
N VAL A 407 14.50 26.55 -17.68
CA VAL A 407 13.73 25.35 -17.29
C VAL A 407 14.07 24.95 -15.86
N THR A 408 15.37 24.95 -15.52
CA THR A 408 15.87 24.65 -14.17
C THR A 408 15.27 25.62 -13.14
N ALA A 409 15.28 26.92 -13.41
CA ALA A 409 14.72 27.93 -12.52
C ALA A 409 13.19 27.75 -12.36
N LYS A 410 12.46 27.42 -13.44
CA LYS A 410 11.02 27.13 -13.38
C LYS A 410 10.73 25.95 -12.46
N PHE A 411 11.48 24.84 -12.57
CA PHE A 411 11.29 23.68 -11.70
C PHE A 411 11.68 23.97 -10.24
N ALA A 412 12.76 24.69 -10.01
CA ALA A 412 13.17 25.08 -8.67
C ALA A 412 12.07 25.91 -7.99
N ALA A 413 11.49 26.89 -8.69
CA ALA A 413 10.37 27.69 -8.20
C ALA A 413 9.12 26.83 -7.92
N ALA A 414 8.80 25.87 -8.80
CA ALA A 414 7.68 24.96 -8.63
C ALA A 414 7.85 24.06 -7.40
N VAL A 415 9.06 23.54 -7.15
CA VAL A 415 9.38 22.74 -5.93
C VAL A 415 9.20 23.57 -4.67
N ILE A 416 9.66 24.82 -4.67
CA ILE A 416 9.49 25.74 -3.54
C ILE A 416 8.00 25.99 -3.26
N ALA A 417 7.23 26.29 -4.31
CA ALA A 417 5.79 26.54 -4.20
C ALA A 417 5.05 25.30 -3.67
N TRP A 418 5.33 24.10 -4.23
CA TRP A 418 4.73 22.86 -3.78
C TRP A 418 5.09 22.54 -2.32
N ARG A 419 6.36 22.75 -1.93
CA ARG A 419 6.82 22.57 -0.55
C ARG A 419 6.03 23.45 0.43
N LYS A 420 5.85 24.73 0.09
CA LYS A 420 5.06 25.67 0.91
C LYS A 420 3.60 25.22 1.01
N ASP A 421 2.99 24.87 -0.12
CA ASP A 421 1.58 24.51 -0.19
C ASP A 421 1.27 23.14 0.46
N VAL A 422 2.07 22.11 0.17
CA VAL A 422 1.79 20.74 0.60
C VAL A 422 2.38 20.41 1.96
N LEU A 423 3.61 20.88 2.26
CA LEU A 423 4.29 20.62 3.54
C LEU A 423 4.10 21.74 4.59
N GLY A 424 3.50 22.89 4.20
CA GLY A 424 3.24 24.01 5.11
C GLY A 424 4.52 24.67 5.67
N ARG A 425 5.61 24.71 4.89
CA ARG A 425 6.93 25.19 5.34
C ARG A 425 7.53 26.22 4.42
N ASP A 426 8.18 27.25 4.99
CA ASP A 426 8.90 28.27 4.25
C ASP A 426 10.14 27.72 3.55
N ALA A 427 10.44 28.28 2.38
CA ALA A 427 11.54 27.86 1.50
C ALA A 427 12.93 27.91 2.18
N ALA A 428 13.16 28.87 3.07
CA ALA A 428 14.45 29.08 3.75
C ALA A 428 14.80 27.94 4.73
N SER A 429 13.81 27.29 5.35
CA SER A 429 14.03 26.15 6.23
C SER A 429 14.36 24.86 5.46
N ALA A 430 14.19 24.88 4.15
CA ALA A 430 14.28 23.74 3.27
C ALA A 430 15.68 23.47 2.66
N LEU A 431 16.50 24.53 2.55
CA LEU A 431 17.82 24.44 1.88
C LEU A 431 18.96 23.99 2.80
N ASN A 432 18.73 23.84 4.09
CA ASN A 432 19.77 23.53 5.09
C ASN A 432 19.77 22.04 5.51
N ILE A 433 19.82 21.12 4.56
CA ILE A 433 19.48 19.70 4.77
C ILE A 433 20.66 18.78 5.09
N LYS A 434 21.92 19.20 4.88
CA LYS A 434 23.07 18.42 5.33
C LYS A 434 23.21 18.50 6.85
N GLY A 435 22.55 17.60 7.60
CA GLY A 435 22.71 17.40 9.04
C GLY A 435 21.44 17.45 9.88
N LYS A 436 20.27 17.81 9.33
CA LYS A 436 19.02 17.94 10.13
C LYS A 436 17.85 17.13 9.57
N ALA A 437 18.07 15.87 9.23
CA ALA A 437 16.99 14.92 8.91
C ALA A 437 15.90 14.85 10.00
N LYS A 438 16.23 15.21 11.24
CA LYS A 438 15.28 15.37 12.36
C LYS A 438 14.26 16.52 12.18
N ALA A 439 14.55 17.52 11.36
CA ALA A 439 13.72 18.72 11.28
C ALA A 439 12.66 18.70 10.16
N LEU A 440 12.70 17.78 9.22
CA LEU A 440 11.98 17.90 7.95
C LEU A 440 10.92 16.84 7.65
N GLY A 441 10.58 15.98 8.56
CA GLY A 441 9.55 14.96 8.32
C GLY A 441 9.70 13.73 9.19
N LEU A 442 10.78 13.64 9.96
CA LEU A 442 11.04 12.58 10.92
C LEU A 442 10.67 12.98 12.35
N LEU A 443 9.79 13.96 12.51
CA LEU A 443 9.15 14.13 13.81
C LEU A 443 8.33 12.87 14.06
N PRO A 444 8.47 12.21 15.22
CA PRO A 444 7.58 11.14 15.62
C PRO A 444 6.13 11.60 15.42
N ASP A 445 5.26 10.68 15.04
CA ASP A 445 3.84 11.00 14.97
C ASP A 445 3.35 11.26 16.40
N ASP A 446 2.92 12.47 16.68
CA ASP A 446 2.44 12.92 17.99
C ASP A 446 0.96 12.59 18.22
N ARG A 447 0.26 12.06 17.22
CA ARG A 447 -1.11 11.60 17.34
C ARG A 447 -1.13 10.34 18.22
N PRO A 448 -1.89 10.30 19.33
CA PRO A 448 -2.02 9.09 20.13
C PRO A 448 -2.69 7.97 19.34
N PHE A 449 -2.45 6.71 19.72
CA PHE A 449 -3.15 5.58 19.16
C PHE A 449 -4.57 5.51 19.76
N PRO A 450 -5.62 5.51 18.94
CA PRO A 450 -6.99 5.51 19.45
C PRO A 450 -7.37 4.13 19.99
N VAL A 451 -8.10 4.12 21.11
CA VAL A 451 -8.56 2.91 21.83
C VAL A 451 -10.03 3.04 22.18
N GLY A 452 -10.78 1.95 22.10
CA GLY A 452 -12.13 1.85 22.68
C GLY A 452 -13.21 2.49 21.81
N TYR A 453 -13.56 1.82 20.75
CA TYR A 453 -14.73 2.13 19.93
C TYR A 453 -15.74 0.98 20.01
N ALA A 454 -16.99 1.29 20.28
CA ALA A 454 -18.04 0.27 20.42
C ALA A 454 -18.28 -0.51 19.12
N GLU A 455 -18.12 0.17 17.97
CA GLU A 455 -18.24 -0.42 16.64
C GLU A 455 -17.12 -1.41 16.32
N PHE A 456 -15.96 -1.22 16.95
CA PHE A 456 -14.77 -2.03 16.74
C PHE A 456 -14.00 -2.19 18.06
N PRO A 457 -14.50 -3.06 18.97
CA PRO A 457 -14.07 -3.09 20.37
C PRO A 457 -12.63 -3.56 20.58
N VAL A 458 -12.05 -4.29 19.63
CA VAL A 458 -10.68 -4.85 19.71
C VAL A 458 -9.68 -3.83 19.20
N THR A 459 -8.74 -3.43 20.05
CA THR A 459 -7.66 -2.50 19.69
C THR A 459 -6.30 -3.18 19.87
N PRO A 460 -5.59 -3.53 18.79
CA PRO A 460 -4.22 -4.03 18.86
C PRO A 460 -3.24 -2.88 19.06
N LEU A 461 -2.28 -3.07 19.96
CA LEU A 461 -1.15 -2.19 20.23
C LEU A 461 0.15 -2.99 20.04
N PRO A 462 0.63 -3.14 18.80
CA PRO A 462 1.83 -3.91 18.51
C PRO A 462 3.10 -3.21 19.02
N ALA A 463 4.17 -3.97 19.21
CA ALA A 463 5.47 -3.45 19.63
C ALA A 463 5.99 -2.34 18.69
N ARG A 464 5.70 -2.41 17.37
CA ARG A 464 6.11 -1.38 16.41
C ARG A 464 5.59 0.02 16.75
N ASP A 465 4.40 0.11 17.39
CA ASP A 465 3.73 1.36 17.76
C ASP A 465 4.13 1.83 19.18
N GLY A 466 4.83 0.98 19.95
CA GLY A 466 5.32 1.29 21.27
C GLY A 466 6.76 1.82 21.29
N VAL A 467 7.16 2.34 22.44
CA VAL A 467 8.51 2.82 22.74
C VAL A 467 9.13 1.94 23.83
N ALA A 468 10.30 1.36 23.52
CA ALA A 468 11.11 0.63 24.47
C ALA A 468 11.96 1.59 25.30
N GLN A 469 12.08 1.34 26.60
CA GLN A 469 12.91 2.12 27.55
C GLN A 469 13.76 1.18 28.40
N GLY A 470 14.92 1.67 28.84
CA GLY A 470 15.87 0.88 29.61
C GLY A 470 16.66 -0.10 28.72
N GLY A 471 16.78 -1.36 29.16
CA GLY A 471 17.47 -2.42 28.45
C GLY A 471 16.68 -3.06 27.30
N ILE A 472 15.39 -2.80 27.20
CA ILE A 472 14.51 -3.37 26.17
C ILE A 472 14.91 -2.85 24.77
N LYS A 473 14.89 -3.75 23.80
CA LYS A 473 15.22 -3.45 22.40
C LYS A 473 14.12 -3.97 21.47
N ARG A 474 14.10 -3.49 20.24
CA ARG A 474 13.38 -4.16 19.16
C ARG A 474 14.18 -5.36 18.66
N SER A 475 13.51 -6.40 18.23
CA SER A 475 14.12 -7.62 17.67
C SER A 475 14.91 -7.33 16.37
N ALA A 476 14.57 -6.23 15.65
CA ALA A 476 15.32 -5.74 14.49
C ALA A 476 15.07 -4.23 14.29
N PRO A 477 15.92 -3.52 13.51
CA PRO A 477 15.79 -2.09 13.24
C PRO A 477 14.49 -1.68 12.54
N ALA A 478 13.98 -2.49 11.59
CA ALA A 478 12.71 -2.24 10.91
C ALA A 478 11.53 -2.53 11.85
N PRO A 479 10.70 -1.53 12.20
CA PRO A 479 9.73 -1.71 13.30
C PRO A 479 8.50 -2.54 12.92
N ASN A 480 8.09 -2.57 11.65
CA ASN A 480 6.77 -3.06 11.25
C ASN A 480 6.44 -4.50 11.66
N SER A 481 7.40 -5.42 11.64
CA SER A 481 7.25 -6.80 12.12
C SER A 481 8.04 -7.08 13.38
N SER A 482 8.64 -6.05 14.02
CA SER A 482 9.45 -6.23 15.22
C SER A 482 8.59 -6.52 16.45
N TYR A 483 9.21 -7.16 17.41
CA TYR A 483 8.71 -7.35 18.77
C TYR A 483 9.75 -6.86 19.76
N PHE A 484 9.37 -6.66 21.02
CA PHE A 484 10.28 -6.25 22.08
C PHE A 484 11.00 -7.47 22.66
N VAL A 485 12.31 -7.31 22.89
CA VAL A 485 13.21 -8.32 23.43
C VAL A 485 14.10 -7.72 24.52
N ASN A 486 14.86 -8.59 25.22
CA ASN A 486 15.85 -8.19 26.22
C ASN A 486 15.25 -7.45 27.43
N TRP A 487 14.08 -7.86 27.89
CA TRP A 487 13.44 -7.33 29.08
C TRP A 487 13.96 -8.04 30.33
N LYS A 488 14.88 -7.39 31.10
CA LYS A 488 15.64 -8.03 32.19
C LYS A 488 15.61 -7.25 33.49
N SER A 489 15.01 -6.07 33.54
CA SER A 489 14.98 -5.22 34.72
C SER A 489 13.56 -4.75 35.02
N THR A 490 13.26 -4.57 36.32
CA THR A 490 12.01 -3.94 36.79
C THR A 490 11.97 -2.43 36.46
N GLU A 491 13.10 -1.83 36.10
CA GLU A 491 13.19 -0.44 35.63
C GLU A 491 12.88 -0.30 34.14
N ASP A 492 12.91 -1.41 33.40
CA ASP A 492 12.62 -1.43 31.98
C ASP A 492 11.10 -1.24 31.71
N ARG A 493 10.75 -0.53 30.65
CA ARG A 493 9.35 -0.19 30.32
C ARG A 493 9.09 -0.29 28.83
N MET A 494 7.86 -0.66 28.50
CA MET A 494 7.28 -0.54 27.17
C MET A 494 6.10 0.42 27.25
N THR A 495 6.03 1.43 26.38
CA THR A 495 5.01 2.46 26.47
C THR A 495 4.32 2.71 25.14
N TRP A 496 3.03 3.03 25.19
CA TRP A 496 2.21 3.45 24.04
C TRP A 496 1.47 4.73 24.40
N ALA A 497 1.62 5.79 23.61
CA ALA A 497 0.80 6.99 23.74
C ALA A 497 -0.59 6.69 23.17
N ILE A 498 -1.61 6.61 24.02
CA ILE A 498 -2.97 6.24 23.61
C ILE A 498 -3.99 7.34 23.93
N GLU A 499 -5.11 7.31 23.21
CA GLU A 499 -6.32 8.08 23.50
C GLU A 499 -7.49 7.14 23.66
N VAL A 500 -8.02 7.04 24.88
CA VAL A 500 -9.21 6.23 25.19
C VAL A 500 -10.45 7.04 24.84
N ASN A 501 -11.25 6.57 23.88
CA ASN A 501 -12.46 7.23 23.41
C ASN A 501 -13.71 6.87 24.21
N THR A 502 -13.78 5.64 24.72
CA THR A 502 -14.91 5.16 25.52
C THR A 502 -14.39 4.71 26.89
N ALA A 503 -14.88 5.32 27.96
CA ALA A 503 -14.63 4.82 29.31
C ALA A 503 -15.34 3.48 29.51
N GLY A 504 -14.65 2.52 30.12
CA GLY A 504 -15.20 1.17 30.30
C GLY A 504 -14.19 0.18 30.84
N ASP A 505 -14.63 -1.06 30.95
CA ASP A 505 -13.81 -2.19 31.31
C ASP A 505 -13.20 -2.80 30.05
N TYR A 506 -11.91 -3.03 30.06
CA TYR A 506 -11.15 -3.58 28.93
C TYR A 506 -10.49 -4.90 29.33
N ASP A 507 -10.75 -5.94 28.56
CA ASP A 507 -9.96 -7.16 28.64
C ASP A 507 -8.59 -6.90 28.03
N VAL A 508 -7.54 -7.26 28.79
CA VAL A 508 -6.15 -7.06 28.41
C VAL A 508 -5.54 -8.40 28.03
N THR A 509 -5.08 -8.51 26.78
CA THR A 509 -4.36 -9.70 26.28
C THR A 509 -2.96 -9.31 25.86
N LEU A 510 -1.96 -10.02 26.40
CA LEU A 510 -0.55 -9.89 26.03
C LEU A 510 -0.16 -11.03 25.09
N HIS A 511 0.42 -10.71 23.93
CA HIS A 511 1.01 -11.71 23.03
C HIS A 511 2.52 -11.79 23.32
N TYR A 512 2.97 -12.90 23.88
CA TYR A 512 4.31 -13.04 24.46
C TYR A 512 4.98 -14.37 24.15
N THR A 513 6.30 -14.41 24.37
CA THR A 513 7.09 -15.63 24.63
C THR A 513 7.94 -15.40 25.88
N ALA A 514 8.11 -16.42 26.70
CA ALA A 514 8.95 -16.36 27.91
C ALA A 514 9.68 -17.67 28.09
N ALA A 515 11.00 -17.62 28.32
CA ALA A 515 11.81 -18.80 28.60
C ALA A 515 11.46 -19.42 29.97
N GLU A 516 11.08 -18.58 30.91
CA GLU A 516 10.74 -18.93 32.27
C GLU A 516 9.36 -18.43 32.65
N ALA A 517 8.64 -19.14 33.50
CA ALA A 517 7.36 -18.72 34.04
C ALA A 517 7.54 -17.94 35.34
N GLY A 518 6.53 -17.16 35.69
CA GLY A 518 6.40 -16.60 37.03
C GLY A 518 6.71 -15.12 37.16
N ALA A 519 7.22 -14.44 36.14
CA ALA A 519 7.39 -12.98 36.18
C ALA A 519 6.03 -12.30 36.38
N THR A 520 5.97 -11.32 37.27
CA THR A 520 4.79 -10.50 37.52
C THR A 520 4.94 -9.17 36.78
N VAL A 521 3.96 -8.84 35.94
CA VAL A 521 3.93 -7.59 35.16
C VAL A 521 2.77 -6.70 35.58
N GLU A 522 2.92 -5.38 35.42
CA GLU A 522 1.89 -4.39 35.65
C GLU A 522 1.67 -3.57 34.38
N LEU A 523 0.41 -3.45 33.97
CA LEU A 523 -0.05 -2.50 32.99
C LEU A 523 -0.66 -1.30 33.71
N GLY A 524 -0.21 -0.07 33.43
CA GLY A 524 -0.68 1.16 34.05
C GLY A 524 -1.14 2.19 33.03
N PHE A 525 -2.24 2.91 33.34
CA PHE A 525 -2.74 4.05 32.54
C PHE A 525 -3.50 5.03 33.44
N ASN A 526 -3.03 6.30 33.54
CA ASN A 526 -3.69 7.40 34.24
C ASN A 526 -4.22 7.01 35.64
N GLY A 527 -3.45 6.27 36.44
CA GLY A 527 -3.81 5.82 37.78
C GLY A 527 -4.47 4.43 37.82
N SER A 528 -5.07 3.95 36.76
CA SER A 528 -5.55 2.56 36.67
C SER A 528 -4.37 1.59 36.55
N LYS A 529 -4.47 0.43 37.20
CA LYS A 529 -3.41 -0.60 37.21
C LYS A 529 -4.02 -1.99 37.10
N LEU A 530 -3.32 -2.85 36.38
CA LEU A 530 -3.61 -4.27 36.29
C LEU A 530 -2.31 -5.06 36.42
N ALA A 531 -2.19 -5.91 37.43
CA ALA A 531 -1.06 -6.82 37.56
C ALA A 531 -1.45 -8.23 37.12
N GLY A 532 -0.52 -8.93 36.51
CA GLY A 532 -0.72 -10.30 36.05
C GLY A 532 0.58 -11.09 36.06
N LYS A 533 0.48 -12.42 36.21
CA LYS A 533 1.61 -13.32 36.21
C LYS A 533 1.79 -13.99 34.85
N LEU A 534 3.00 -13.98 34.31
CA LEU A 534 3.33 -14.63 33.06
C LEU A 534 3.46 -16.16 33.28
N ALA A 535 2.47 -16.90 32.83
CA ALA A 535 2.43 -18.35 32.91
C ALA A 535 1.47 -18.92 31.84
N PRO A 536 1.79 -20.10 31.27
CA PRO A 536 3.03 -20.87 31.43
C PRO A 536 4.22 -20.27 30.67
N ALA A 537 5.42 -20.79 30.91
CA ALA A 537 6.57 -20.54 30.04
C ALA A 537 6.27 -21.02 28.61
N TRP A 538 6.67 -20.24 27.64
CA TRP A 538 6.53 -20.55 26.22
C TRP A 538 7.63 -19.86 25.42
N ASN A 539 8.60 -20.63 24.95
CA ASN A 539 9.73 -20.11 24.19
C ASN A 539 10.02 -21.00 22.97
N PRO A 540 9.17 -20.95 21.94
CA PRO A 540 9.37 -21.75 20.74
C PRO A 540 10.59 -21.27 19.96
N PRO A 541 11.20 -22.13 19.12
CA PRO A 541 12.24 -21.72 18.20
C PRO A 541 11.72 -20.70 17.18
N LEU A 542 12.63 -19.96 16.57
CA LEU A 542 12.35 -19.15 15.40
C LEU A 542 11.86 -20.04 14.26
N TYR A 543 10.95 -19.53 13.44
CA TYR A 543 10.49 -20.27 12.25
C TYR A 543 11.64 -20.52 11.29
N ALA A 544 11.78 -21.76 10.84
CA ALA A 544 12.79 -22.19 9.89
C ALA A 544 12.30 -22.24 8.43
N ASN A 545 10.97 -22.16 8.22
CA ASN A 545 10.31 -22.43 6.94
C ASN A 545 9.60 -21.22 6.32
N GLN A 546 9.89 -20.01 6.81
CA GLN A 546 9.23 -18.80 6.31
C GLN A 546 10.01 -18.13 5.17
N ASP A 547 11.30 -18.38 5.05
CA ASP A 547 12.19 -17.68 4.14
C ASP A 547 12.76 -18.61 3.07
N THR A 548 12.75 -18.18 1.81
CA THR A 548 13.47 -18.87 0.72
C THR A 548 14.94 -18.48 0.72
N LEU A 549 15.26 -17.25 1.06
CA LEU A 549 16.60 -16.70 1.21
C LEU A 549 16.80 -16.14 2.62
N PRO A 550 18.05 -15.98 3.08
CA PRO A 550 18.33 -15.35 4.36
C PRO A 550 17.61 -14.01 4.49
N ARG A 551 16.96 -13.82 5.62
CA ARG A 551 16.21 -12.58 5.91
C ARG A 551 17.17 -11.40 6.03
N PRO A 552 16.81 -10.21 5.47
CA PRO A 552 17.63 -9.01 5.66
C PRO A 552 17.86 -8.71 7.15
N PRO A 553 19.08 -8.32 7.57
CA PRO A 553 19.39 -8.06 8.99
C PRO A 553 18.53 -6.97 9.65
N ALA A 554 17.92 -6.10 8.83
CA ALA A 554 16.99 -5.08 9.31
C ALA A 554 15.61 -5.64 9.71
N GLU A 555 15.29 -6.88 9.35
CA GLU A 555 13.98 -7.50 9.56
C GLU A 555 14.04 -8.58 10.64
N SER A 556 12.98 -8.64 11.45
CA SER A 556 12.91 -9.60 12.56
C SER A 556 12.71 -11.04 12.07
N GLN A 557 13.48 -11.96 12.60
CA GLN A 557 13.13 -13.38 12.58
C GLN A 557 11.87 -13.59 13.43
N MET A 558 10.96 -14.43 12.97
CA MET A 558 9.67 -14.64 13.61
C MET A 558 9.59 -15.97 14.34
N LYS A 559 8.73 -15.99 15.37
CA LYS A 559 8.37 -17.19 16.16
C LYS A 559 6.91 -17.13 16.56
N GLU A 560 6.38 -18.20 17.12
CA GLU A 560 5.02 -18.24 17.61
C GLU A 560 4.88 -17.50 18.94
N PHE A 561 3.97 -16.52 18.99
CA PHE A 561 3.58 -15.81 20.21
C PHE A 561 2.23 -16.32 20.69
N ARG A 562 2.11 -16.55 22.01
CA ARG A 562 0.85 -16.96 22.63
C ARG A 562 0.12 -15.79 23.25
N PRO A 563 -1.22 -15.76 23.14
CA PRO A 563 -2.04 -14.83 23.90
C PRO A 563 -2.09 -15.25 25.37
N LEU A 564 -1.97 -14.28 26.28
CA LEU A 564 -2.23 -14.42 27.69
C LEU A 564 -3.23 -13.36 28.13
N HIS A 565 -4.39 -13.77 28.61
CA HIS A 565 -5.31 -12.85 29.24
C HIS A 565 -4.76 -12.45 30.62
N LEU A 566 -4.36 -11.18 30.75
CA LEU A 566 -3.83 -10.62 32.02
C LEU A 566 -4.94 -10.28 33.01
N GLY A 567 -6.15 -10.03 32.55
CA GLY A 567 -7.29 -9.62 33.34
C GLY A 567 -8.08 -8.49 32.70
N THR A 568 -8.93 -7.85 33.50
CA THR A 568 -9.76 -6.72 33.09
C THR A 568 -9.30 -5.44 33.80
N MET A 569 -9.20 -4.34 33.05
CA MET A 569 -8.76 -3.04 33.56
C MET A 569 -9.78 -1.96 33.20
N ARG A 570 -10.18 -1.16 34.19
CA ARG A 570 -10.99 0.03 33.95
C ARG A 570 -10.14 1.13 33.33
N LEU A 571 -10.56 1.64 32.16
CA LEU A 571 -9.93 2.79 31.50
C LEU A 571 -10.93 3.94 31.42
N GLU A 572 -10.51 5.13 31.89
CA GLU A 572 -11.29 6.36 31.73
C GLU A 572 -10.93 7.06 30.40
N LYS A 573 -11.87 7.82 29.86
CA LYS A 573 -11.69 8.59 28.63
C LYS A 573 -10.59 9.62 28.79
N GLY A 574 -9.68 9.68 27.80
CA GLY A 574 -8.60 10.67 27.80
C GLY A 574 -7.30 10.15 27.18
N ARG A 575 -6.34 11.04 27.13
CA ARG A 575 -4.98 10.77 26.62
C ARG A 575 -4.04 10.42 27.76
N GLY A 576 -3.12 9.52 27.48
CA GLY A 576 -2.08 9.15 28.43
C GLY A 576 -1.09 8.17 27.86
N LEU A 577 -0.15 7.77 28.72
CA LEU A 577 0.86 6.80 28.41
C LEU A 577 0.48 5.46 29.04
N LEU A 578 0.10 4.50 28.19
CA LEU A 578 -0.08 3.11 28.61
C LEU A 578 1.30 2.50 28.82
N THR A 579 1.60 2.02 30.03
CA THR A 579 2.93 1.55 30.43
C THR A 579 2.86 0.09 30.89
N LEU A 580 3.67 -0.79 30.28
CA LEU A 580 3.90 -2.15 30.72
C LEU A 580 5.28 -2.23 31.36
N ARG A 581 5.36 -2.73 32.61
CA ARG A 581 6.59 -2.94 33.37
C ARG A 581 6.57 -4.26 34.13
N ALA A 582 7.73 -4.77 34.54
CA ALA A 582 7.83 -5.89 35.47
C ALA A 582 7.81 -5.38 36.91
N LEU A 583 7.11 -6.11 37.78
CA LEU A 583 7.16 -5.94 39.24
C LEU A 583 8.13 -6.92 39.88
N GLU A 584 8.20 -8.15 39.33
CA GLU A 584 9.02 -9.23 39.84
C GLU A 584 9.57 -10.07 38.68
N ILE A 585 10.84 -10.44 38.78
CA ILE A 585 11.55 -11.24 37.77
C ILE A 585 12.23 -12.41 38.48
N PRO A 586 11.57 -13.58 38.57
CA PRO A 586 12.15 -14.74 39.28
C PRO A 586 13.30 -15.40 38.52
N GLY A 587 13.41 -15.17 37.22
CA GLY A 587 14.42 -15.74 36.34
C GLY A 587 15.38 -14.70 35.75
N GLN A 588 15.98 -15.04 34.58
CA GLN A 588 16.95 -14.16 33.89
C GLN A 588 16.30 -13.08 33.01
N SER A 589 15.05 -13.26 32.62
CA SER A 589 14.32 -12.36 31.76
C SER A 589 12.81 -12.46 31.99
N VAL A 590 12.08 -11.44 31.56
CA VAL A 590 10.63 -11.40 31.68
C VAL A 590 9.95 -12.10 30.50
N ALA A 591 10.06 -11.50 29.31
CA ALA A 591 9.40 -11.99 28.09
C ALA A 591 9.89 -11.23 26.85
N ASP A 592 9.66 -11.83 25.67
CA ASP A 592 9.54 -11.07 24.44
C ASP A 592 8.06 -10.73 24.20
N VAL A 593 7.79 -9.51 23.75
CA VAL A 593 6.42 -8.99 23.60
C VAL A 593 6.16 -8.58 22.16
N ARG A 594 5.17 -9.22 21.51
CA ARG A 594 4.73 -8.86 20.16
C ARG A 594 3.71 -7.73 20.17
N SER A 595 2.70 -7.82 21.05
CA SER A 595 1.63 -6.83 21.14
C SER A 595 0.86 -6.92 22.46
N LEU A 596 0.19 -5.83 22.82
CA LEU A 596 -0.96 -5.81 23.70
C LEU A 596 -2.24 -5.71 22.85
N THR A 597 -3.32 -6.29 23.33
CA THR A 597 -4.67 -6.10 22.78
C THR A 597 -5.58 -5.65 23.89
N LEU A 598 -6.28 -4.53 23.70
CA LEU A 598 -7.31 -4.02 24.58
C LEU A 598 -8.68 -4.28 23.94
N THR A 599 -9.56 -5.00 24.62
CA THR A 599 -10.90 -5.29 24.12
C THR A 599 -11.94 -4.65 25.03
N LEU A 600 -12.64 -3.63 24.53
CA LEU A 600 -13.73 -2.98 25.26
C LEU A 600 -14.85 -3.97 25.50
N ARG A 601 -15.22 -4.16 26.77
CA ARG A 601 -16.40 -4.96 27.14
C ARG A 601 -17.69 -4.19 26.80
N LYS A 602 -18.69 -4.93 26.35
CA LYS A 602 -20.05 -4.40 26.10
C LYS A 602 -20.80 -4.16 27.40
#